data_fe9a57063f0d35a8a017cb7d2ca085f6
#
_entry.id   fe9a57063f0d35a8a017cb7d2ca085f6
#
_cell.length_a   1.000
_cell.length_b   1.000
_cell.length_c   1.000
_cell.angle_alpha   90.00
_cell.angle_beta   90.00
_cell.angle_gamma   90.00
#
_symmetry.space_group_name_H-M   'P 1'
#
loop_
_entity.id
_entity.type
_entity.pdbx_description
1 polymer ?
#
loop_
_entity_poly.entity_id
_entity_poly.type
_entity_poly.pdbx_seq_one_letter_code
_entity_poly.pdbx_strand_id
1 'polypeptide(L)'
;STNESTKVDELPNLDTAKINRLYFNNSQLNLKNYKSALMLANKQPIDYYDKRTLQAAIPAANGVASAQALATIYAMLANGGVWQGQTLINEATFKQLSTPQVTGMDAVMPAKMNWRLGYHRRFSLCDSEASNDRAQGFGHMGYNGSVAWCDPARQLSLAFIHNFDVTMLNDIRQFALTEAVLDLVDAEI
;
A
#
# COMPACT_ATOMS: atom_id res chain seq x y z
N SER A 1 -28.60 0.70 -10.26
CA SER A 1 -27.89 -0.24 -9.36
C SER A 1 -27.39 0.57 -8.19
N THR A 2 -28.05 0.42 -7.05
CA THR A 2 -27.67 1.01 -5.78
C THR A 2 -26.32 0.44 -5.34
N ASN A 3 -25.31 1.29 -5.27
CA ASN A 3 -24.06 0.96 -4.62
C ASN A 3 -24.33 0.76 -3.13
N GLU A 4 -24.59 -0.46 -2.72
CA GLU A 4 -24.43 -0.83 -1.31
C GLU A 4 -22.92 -0.80 -1.02
N SER A 5 -22.48 0.29 -0.41
CA SER A 5 -21.16 0.32 0.20
C SER A 5 -21.19 -0.72 1.31
N THR A 6 -20.45 -1.80 1.16
CA THR A 6 -20.23 -2.76 2.25
C THR A 6 -19.70 -1.96 3.43
N LYS A 7 -20.49 -1.91 4.51
CA LYS A 7 -20.08 -1.20 5.72
C LYS A 7 -18.91 -1.96 6.30
N VAL A 8 -17.77 -1.29 6.44
CA VAL A 8 -16.57 -1.86 7.06
C VAL A 8 -16.83 -2.32 8.49
N ASP A 9 -17.84 -1.72 9.15
CA ASP A 9 -18.30 -2.09 10.48
C ASP A 9 -18.88 -3.52 10.59
N GLU A 10 -19.14 -4.17 9.45
CA GLU A 10 -19.64 -5.56 9.39
C GLU A 10 -18.53 -6.61 9.33
N LEU A 11 -17.27 -6.18 9.18
CA LEU A 11 -16.14 -7.10 9.22
C LEU A 11 -15.80 -7.43 10.67
N PRO A 12 -15.83 -8.72 11.07
CA PRO A 12 -15.55 -9.10 12.44
C PRO A 12 -14.13 -8.71 12.84
N ASN A 13 -13.97 -8.17 14.04
CA ASN A 13 -12.72 -7.79 14.68
C ASN A 13 -11.99 -6.53 14.17
N LEU A 14 -12.58 -5.74 13.26
CA LEU A 14 -11.96 -4.51 12.81
C LEU A 14 -12.26 -3.31 13.71
N ASP A 15 -11.24 -2.82 14.40
CA ASP A 15 -11.29 -1.54 15.10
C ASP A 15 -11.01 -0.40 14.08
N THR A 16 -12.08 0.08 13.44
CA THR A 16 -11.99 1.18 12.45
C THR A 16 -11.42 2.46 13.05
N ALA A 17 -11.66 2.72 14.33
CA ALA A 17 -11.10 3.88 15.03
C ALA A 17 -9.59 3.73 15.23
N LYS A 18 -9.12 2.51 15.44
CA LYS A 18 -7.70 2.19 15.58
C LYS A 18 -6.99 2.26 14.22
N ILE A 19 -7.59 1.73 13.15
CA ILE A 19 -7.10 1.86 11.78
C ILE A 19 -6.98 3.34 11.40
N ASN A 20 -8.03 4.12 11.65
CA ASN A 20 -8.00 5.56 11.40
C ASN A 20 -6.89 6.26 12.18
N ARG A 21 -6.67 5.93 13.45
CA ARG A 21 -5.60 6.53 14.26
C ARG A 21 -4.20 6.16 13.80
N LEU A 22 -3.99 4.96 13.27
CA LEU A 22 -2.72 4.58 12.68
C LEU A 22 -2.39 5.42 11.45
N TYR A 23 -3.41 5.79 10.71
CA TYR A 23 -3.28 6.44 9.41
C TYR A 23 -3.45 7.95 9.48
N PHE A 24 -4.40 8.39 10.31
CA PHE A 24 -4.85 9.77 10.38
C PHE A 24 -4.55 10.39 11.76
N ASN A 25 -3.29 10.42 12.13
CA ASN A 25 -2.93 11.40 13.14
C ASN A 25 -3.02 12.80 12.50
N ASN A 26 -4.25 13.31 12.37
CA ASN A 26 -4.56 14.60 11.76
C ASN A 26 -3.74 15.75 12.34
N SER A 27 -3.26 15.63 13.59
CA SER A 27 -2.39 16.62 14.22
C SER A 27 -1.00 16.70 13.58
N GLN A 28 -0.61 15.68 12.81
CA GLN A 28 0.69 15.61 12.14
C GLN A 28 0.60 15.84 10.62
N LEU A 29 -0.59 16.01 10.08
CA LEU A 29 -0.78 16.28 8.64
C LEU A 29 -0.36 17.70 8.31
N ASN A 30 0.70 17.87 7.56
CA ASN A 30 1.09 19.15 6.98
C ASN A 30 0.32 19.37 5.67
N LEU A 31 -0.82 20.06 5.78
CA LEU A 31 -1.69 20.36 4.63
C LEU A 31 -0.99 21.13 3.50
N LYS A 32 -0.01 21.97 3.80
CA LYS A 32 0.75 22.70 2.78
C LYS A 32 1.60 21.75 1.98
N ASN A 33 2.35 20.87 2.64
CA ASN A 33 3.18 19.88 1.97
C ASN A 33 2.32 18.87 1.19
N TYR A 34 1.23 18.39 1.80
CA TYR A 34 0.27 17.49 1.17
C TYR A 34 -0.29 18.07 -0.14
N LYS A 35 -0.79 19.31 -0.09
CA LYS A 35 -1.30 19.99 -1.28
C LYS A 35 -0.23 20.22 -2.33
N SER A 36 0.96 20.61 -1.92
CA SER A 36 2.07 20.87 -2.85
C SER A 36 2.57 19.62 -3.55
N ALA A 37 2.56 18.48 -2.86
CA ALA A 37 3.07 17.22 -3.39
C ALA A 37 2.04 16.44 -4.23
N LEU A 38 0.76 16.49 -3.83
CA LEU A 38 -0.27 15.61 -4.39
C LEU A 38 -1.35 16.32 -5.20
N MET A 39 -1.40 17.67 -5.15
CA MET A 39 -2.38 18.44 -5.93
C MET A 39 -1.70 19.15 -7.08
N LEU A 40 -2.33 19.14 -8.24
CA LEU A 40 -1.83 19.83 -9.42
C LEU A 40 -1.82 21.35 -9.20
N ALA A 41 -0.74 21.98 -9.63
CA ALA A 41 -0.56 23.45 -9.48
C ALA A 41 -1.64 24.27 -10.20
N ASN A 42 -2.15 23.76 -11.33
CA ASN A 42 -3.20 24.41 -12.13
C ASN A 42 -4.63 24.05 -11.69
N LYS A 43 -4.79 23.26 -10.62
CA LYS A 43 -6.08 22.80 -10.10
C LYS A 43 -6.96 22.03 -11.10
N GLN A 44 -6.42 21.63 -12.24
CA GLN A 44 -7.13 20.77 -13.17
C GLN A 44 -6.77 19.32 -12.89
N PRO A 45 -7.75 18.44 -12.63
CA PRO A 45 -7.47 17.04 -12.43
C PRO A 45 -6.94 16.41 -13.72
N ILE A 46 -6.03 15.45 -13.58
CA ILE A 46 -5.65 14.60 -14.70
C ILE A 46 -6.80 13.62 -14.94
N ASP A 47 -7.30 13.58 -16.16
CA ASP A 47 -8.24 12.54 -16.58
C ASP A 47 -7.46 11.27 -16.93
N TYR A 48 -7.45 10.32 -16.01
CA TYR A 48 -6.80 9.02 -16.19
C TYR A 48 -7.58 8.07 -17.14
N TYR A 49 -8.76 8.45 -17.61
CA TYR A 49 -9.52 7.73 -18.62
C TYR A 49 -9.26 8.27 -20.05
N ASP A 50 -8.66 9.46 -20.16
CA ASP A 50 -8.25 10.00 -21.48
C ASP A 50 -7.14 9.12 -22.08
N LYS A 51 -7.35 8.75 -23.35
CA LYS A 51 -6.40 7.89 -24.09
C LYS A 51 -4.98 8.46 -24.12
N ARG A 52 -4.82 9.77 -24.19
CA ARG A 52 -3.51 10.43 -24.18
C ARG A 52 -2.82 10.26 -22.83
N THR A 53 -3.56 10.36 -21.74
CA THR A 53 -3.04 10.12 -20.39
C THR A 53 -2.61 8.67 -20.23
N LEU A 54 -3.44 7.71 -20.68
CA LEU A 54 -3.12 6.29 -20.62
C LEU A 54 -1.87 5.91 -21.44
N GLN A 55 -1.62 6.63 -22.54
CA GLN A 55 -0.45 6.41 -23.41
C GLN A 55 0.77 7.23 -23.00
N ALA A 56 0.64 8.17 -22.08
CA ALA A 56 1.75 8.99 -21.62
C ALA A 56 2.68 8.20 -20.69
N ALA A 57 3.96 8.47 -20.75
CA ALA A 57 4.94 7.91 -19.81
C ALA A 57 4.90 8.70 -18.50
N ILE A 58 4.02 8.31 -17.57
CA ILE A 58 3.90 8.91 -16.23
C ILE A 58 4.24 7.83 -15.20
N PRO A 59 5.52 7.56 -14.90
CA PRO A 59 5.93 6.43 -14.06
C PRO A 59 5.30 6.42 -12.65
N ALA A 60 4.92 7.60 -12.15
CA ALA A 60 4.36 7.75 -10.82
C ALA A 60 2.86 7.43 -10.73
N ALA A 61 2.14 7.30 -11.86
CA ALA A 61 0.69 7.38 -11.77
C ALA A 61 -0.12 6.45 -12.67
N ASN A 62 0.30 6.16 -13.90
CA ASN A 62 -0.56 5.51 -14.89
C ASN A 62 -0.18 4.06 -15.24
N GLY A 63 0.36 3.34 -14.28
CA GLY A 63 0.56 1.90 -14.44
C GLY A 63 -0.79 1.18 -14.59
N VAL A 64 -0.88 0.27 -15.55
CA VAL A 64 -2.07 -0.55 -15.80
C VAL A 64 -1.72 -2.02 -15.57
N ALA A 65 -2.40 -2.64 -14.63
CA ALA A 65 -2.21 -4.06 -14.33
C ALA A 65 -3.49 -4.66 -13.75
N SER A 66 -3.64 -5.97 -13.84
CA SER A 66 -4.65 -6.68 -13.07
C SER A 66 -4.18 -6.90 -11.62
N ALA A 67 -5.12 -7.09 -10.69
CA ALA A 67 -4.80 -7.46 -9.32
C ALA A 67 -3.97 -8.75 -9.27
N GLN A 68 -4.31 -9.74 -10.10
CA GLN A 68 -3.55 -10.99 -10.19
C GLN A 68 -2.11 -10.76 -10.64
N ALA A 69 -1.88 -9.93 -11.65
CA ALA A 69 -0.52 -9.64 -12.13
C ALA A 69 0.32 -8.95 -11.03
N LEU A 70 -0.27 -7.97 -10.33
CA LEU A 70 0.41 -7.32 -9.20
C LEU A 70 0.68 -8.30 -8.05
N ALA A 71 -0.30 -9.10 -7.66
CA ALA A 71 -0.11 -10.12 -6.62
C ALA A 71 1.02 -11.10 -6.99
N THR A 72 1.14 -11.48 -8.27
CA THR A 72 2.23 -12.33 -8.77
C THR A 72 3.59 -11.67 -8.62
N ILE A 73 3.71 -10.38 -8.97
CA ILE A 73 4.97 -9.63 -8.79
C ILE A 73 5.33 -9.56 -7.31
N TYR A 74 4.36 -9.25 -6.45
CA TYR A 74 4.61 -9.20 -5.01
C TYR A 74 4.84 -10.57 -4.38
N ALA A 75 4.31 -11.66 -4.95
CA ALA A 75 4.64 -13.02 -4.53
C ALA A 75 6.11 -13.36 -4.81
N MET A 76 6.64 -12.94 -5.95
CA MET A 76 8.07 -13.04 -6.24
C MET A 76 8.90 -12.28 -5.19
N LEU A 77 8.47 -11.09 -4.79
CA LEU A 77 9.12 -10.31 -3.72
C LEU A 77 8.96 -11.00 -2.35
N ALA A 78 7.80 -11.59 -2.04
CA ALA A 78 7.62 -12.37 -0.82
C ALA A 78 8.59 -13.55 -0.72
N ASN A 79 8.97 -14.12 -1.87
CA ASN A 79 9.95 -15.20 -1.99
C ASN A 79 11.40 -14.70 -2.20
N GLY A 80 11.74 -13.50 -1.75
CA GLY A 80 13.11 -12.99 -1.81
C GLY A 80 13.66 -12.72 -3.20
N GLY A 81 12.79 -12.46 -4.18
CA GLY A 81 13.17 -12.21 -5.58
C GLY A 81 13.18 -13.47 -6.46
N VAL A 82 12.62 -14.57 -5.97
CA VAL A 82 12.56 -15.85 -6.69
C VAL A 82 11.13 -16.13 -7.17
N TRP A 83 10.99 -16.53 -8.43
CA TRP A 83 9.72 -16.94 -9.02
C TRP A 83 9.89 -18.26 -9.79
N GLN A 84 9.07 -19.26 -9.48
CA GLN A 84 9.11 -20.59 -10.14
C GLN A 84 10.53 -21.21 -10.21
N GLY A 85 11.30 -21.07 -9.14
CA GLY A 85 12.67 -21.58 -9.05
C GLY A 85 13.73 -20.73 -9.77
N GLN A 86 13.34 -19.61 -10.40
CA GLN A 86 14.27 -18.70 -11.05
C GLN A 86 14.51 -17.47 -10.19
N THR A 87 15.77 -17.11 -9.98
CA THR A 87 16.15 -15.85 -9.33
C THR A 87 16.01 -14.70 -10.31
N LEU A 88 14.96 -13.88 -10.14
CA LEU A 88 14.71 -12.68 -10.96
C LEU A 88 15.38 -11.45 -10.34
N ILE A 89 15.49 -11.40 -9.04
CA ILE A 89 16.17 -10.33 -8.29
C ILE A 89 17.18 -11.03 -7.37
N ASN A 90 18.47 -10.71 -7.50
CA ASN A 90 19.47 -11.28 -6.64
C ASN A 90 19.35 -10.80 -5.19
N GLU A 91 19.91 -11.55 -4.25
CA GLU A 91 19.81 -11.29 -2.81
C GLU A 91 20.27 -9.89 -2.42
N ALA A 92 21.38 -9.40 -3.00
CA ALA A 92 21.92 -8.08 -2.69
C ALA A 92 20.93 -6.96 -3.10
N THR A 93 20.34 -7.06 -4.29
CA THR A 93 19.34 -6.13 -4.79
C THR A 93 18.06 -6.24 -3.96
N PHE A 94 17.60 -7.46 -3.68
CA PHE A 94 16.41 -7.66 -2.85
C PHE A 94 16.57 -7.06 -1.45
N LYS A 95 17.75 -7.22 -0.84
CA LYS A 95 18.08 -6.61 0.45
C LYS A 95 17.97 -5.08 0.39
N GLN A 96 18.44 -4.45 -0.68
CA GLN A 96 18.30 -3.00 -0.85
C GLN A 96 16.84 -2.56 -1.03
N LEU A 97 16.06 -3.31 -1.82
CA LEU A 97 14.63 -3.05 -2.03
C LEU A 97 13.82 -3.15 -0.74
N SER A 98 14.11 -4.15 0.09
CA SER A 98 13.34 -4.46 1.30
C SER A 98 13.78 -3.68 2.54
N THR A 99 14.98 -3.10 2.55
CA THR A 99 15.50 -2.36 3.70
C THR A 99 15.04 -0.90 3.70
N PRO A 100 14.44 -0.40 4.80
CA PRO A 100 14.10 1.00 4.93
C PRO A 100 15.33 1.91 4.74
N GLN A 101 15.19 2.92 3.89
CA GLN A 101 16.22 3.93 3.65
C GLN A 101 15.93 5.22 4.44
N VAL A 102 14.66 5.51 4.64
CA VAL A 102 14.19 6.68 5.39
C VAL A 102 13.18 6.21 6.43
N THR A 103 13.47 6.48 7.68
CA THR A 103 12.61 6.17 8.82
C THR A 103 12.21 7.47 9.53
N GLY A 104 11.11 7.46 10.23
CA GLY A 104 10.58 8.65 10.90
C GLY A 104 9.30 9.14 10.24
N MET A 105 8.83 10.29 10.71
CA MET A 105 7.60 10.92 10.18
C MET A 105 7.84 11.44 8.77
N ASP A 106 6.92 11.12 7.89
CA ASP A 106 6.94 11.64 6.53
C ASP A 106 6.52 13.11 6.50
N ALA A 107 7.11 13.87 5.59
CA ALA A 107 6.82 15.29 5.48
C ALA A 107 5.49 15.60 4.76
N VAL A 108 4.91 14.62 4.08
CA VAL A 108 3.68 14.72 3.29
C VAL A 108 2.57 13.88 3.91
N MET A 109 2.88 12.61 4.19
CA MET A 109 1.95 11.66 4.77
C MET A 109 1.96 11.73 6.29
N PRO A 110 0.80 11.66 6.98
CA PRO A 110 0.74 11.77 8.44
C PRO A 110 1.14 10.45 9.14
N ALA A 111 2.23 9.83 8.71
CA ALA A 111 2.67 8.52 9.20
C ALA A 111 4.17 8.31 9.00
N LYS A 112 4.74 7.37 9.76
CA LYS A 112 6.08 6.82 9.48
C LYS A 112 5.97 5.86 8.30
N MET A 113 6.39 6.29 7.13
CA MET A 113 6.27 5.50 5.90
C MET A 113 7.34 4.41 5.81
N ASN A 114 8.48 4.58 6.46
CA ASN A 114 9.63 3.68 6.35
C ASN A 114 9.96 3.38 4.88
N TRP A 115 10.21 4.44 4.12
CA TRP A 115 10.45 4.38 2.68
C TRP A 115 11.66 3.51 2.34
N ARG A 116 11.45 2.67 1.34
CA ARG A 116 12.42 1.82 0.66
C ARG A 116 12.61 2.32 -0.76
N LEU A 117 13.31 1.57 -1.58
CA LEU A 117 13.47 1.92 -3.00
C LEU A 117 12.15 1.64 -3.76
N GLY A 118 11.27 2.64 -3.80
CA GLY A 118 9.97 2.57 -4.47
C GLY A 118 8.83 1.97 -3.64
N TYR A 119 9.10 1.57 -2.40
CA TYR A 119 8.10 0.95 -1.51
C TYR A 119 8.04 1.65 -0.17
N HIS A 120 6.94 1.50 0.54
CA HIS A 120 6.80 1.87 1.95
C HIS A 120 6.43 0.62 2.78
N ARG A 121 6.41 0.76 4.12
CA ARG A 121 5.95 -0.34 4.98
C ARG A 121 4.51 -0.71 4.65
N ARG A 122 4.15 -1.98 4.81
CA ARG A 122 2.75 -2.36 4.94
C ARG A 122 2.21 -1.77 6.24
N PHE A 123 0.99 -1.26 6.21
CA PHE A 123 0.30 -0.79 7.41
C PHE A 123 -0.58 -1.90 7.95
N SER A 124 -0.33 -2.33 9.18
CA SER A 124 -1.11 -3.35 9.86
C SER A 124 -1.07 -3.14 11.38
N LEU A 125 -2.14 -3.54 12.05
CA LEU A 125 -2.21 -3.61 13.50
C LEU A 125 -1.45 -4.81 14.06
N CYS A 126 -1.24 -5.84 13.24
CA CYS A 126 -0.46 -7.02 13.58
C CYS A 126 1.05 -6.73 13.60
N ASP A 127 1.49 -5.65 12.94
CA ASP A 127 2.90 -5.26 12.93
C ASP A 127 3.20 -4.45 14.19
N SER A 128 3.94 -5.02 15.15
CA SER A 128 4.41 -4.27 16.30
C SER A 128 5.44 -3.22 15.87
N GLU A 129 5.41 -2.03 16.51
CA GLU A 129 6.43 -0.98 16.25
C GLU A 129 7.86 -1.45 16.58
N ALA A 130 7.98 -2.48 17.43
CA ALA A 130 9.24 -3.09 17.86
C ALA A 130 9.73 -4.20 16.92
N SER A 131 8.92 -4.66 15.96
CA SER A 131 9.35 -5.70 15.04
C SER A 131 10.43 -5.17 14.11
N ASN A 132 11.52 -5.93 14.02
CA ASN A 132 12.68 -5.60 13.19
C ASN A 132 12.22 -5.31 11.75
N ASP A 133 12.53 -4.15 11.22
CA ASP A 133 12.06 -3.61 9.93
C ASP A 133 12.15 -4.59 8.74
N ARG A 134 13.00 -5.62 8.85
CA ARG A 134 13.17 -6.65 7.81
C ARG A 134 12.05 -7.68 7.76
N ALA A 135 11.35 -7.90 8.88
CA ALA A 135 10.26 -8.85 8.97
C ALA A 135 8.91 -8.21 8.57
N GLN A 136 8.87 -6.89 8.50
CA GLN A 136 7.64 -6.18 8.14
C GLN A 136 7.38 -6.27 6.64
N GLY A 137 6.14 -6.55 6.29
CA GLY A 137 5.67 -6.47 4.93
C GLY A 137 5.88 -5.08 4.32
N PHE A 138 6.07 -5.05 3.02
CA PHE A 138 6.26 -3.80 2.29
C PHE A 138 5.53 -3.83 0.95
N GLY A 139 5.22 -2.66 0.44
CA GLY A 139 4.51 -2.49 -0.82
C GLY A 139 4.25 -1.02 -1.12
N HIS A 140 3.21 -0.77 -1.85
CA HIS A 140 2.80 0.60 -2.15
C HIS A 140 1.28 0.71 -2.23
N MET A 141 0.73 1.78 -1.68
CA MET A 141 -0.66 2.15 -1.89
C MET A 141 -0.74 3.35 -2.83
N GLY A 142 -1.70 3.29 -3.73
CA GLY A 142 -2.01 4.38 -4.63
C GLY A 142 -2.82 5.47 -3.96
N TYR A 143 -2.86 6.64 -4.59
CA TYR A 143 -3.63 7.79 -4.11
C TYR A 143 -5.12 7.48 -3.92
N ASN A 144 -5.69 6.63 -4.78
CA ASN A 144 -7.10 6.23 -4.73
C ASN A 144 -7.39 5.05 -3.79
N GLY A 145 -6.41 4.55 -3.02
CA GLY A 145 -6.59 3.45 -2.08
C GLY A 145 -6.38 2.04 -2.67
N SER A 146 -6.06 1.90 -3.95
CA SER A 146 -5.56 0.63 -4.47
C SER A 146 -4.20 0.31 -3.86
N VAL A 147 -3.96 -0.95 -3.51
CA VAL A 147 -2.74 -1.35 -2.80
C VAL A 147 -2.22 -2.69 -3.30
N ALA A 148 -0.90 -2.84 -3.28
CA ALA A 148 -0.26 -4.15 -3.36
C ALA A 148 0.93 -4.19 -2.41
N TRP A 149 1.11 -5.33 -1.74
CA TRP A 149 2.19 -5.55 -0.79
C TRP A 149 2.61 -7.02 -0.73
N CYS A 150 3.78 -7.26 -0.19
CA CYS A 150 4.28 -8.58 0.16
C CYS A 150 4.69 -8.65 1.64
N ASP A 151 4.67 -9.84 2.18
CA ASP A 151 5.18 -10.20 3.49
C ASP A 151 6.13 -11.39 3.36
N PRO A 152 7.44 -11.16 3.32
CA PRO A 152 8.41 -12.23 3.22
C PRO A 152 8.41 -13.19 4.42
N ALA A 153 8.06 -12.71 5.62
CA ALA A 153 8.01 -13.56 6.80
C ALA A 153 6.87 -14.58 6.75
N ARG A 154 5.73 -14.19 6.17
CA ARG A 154 4.56 -15.04 5.97
C ARG A 154 4.47 -15.68 4.59
N GLN A 155 5.44 -15.39 3.70
CA GLN A 155 5.41 -15.80 2.29
C GLN A 155 4.09 -15.44 1.59
N LEU A 156 3.59 -14.26 1.89
CA LEU A 156 2.27 -13.78 1.50
C LEU A 156 2.37 -12.57 0.58
N SER A 157 1.47 -12.47 -0.37
CA SER A 157 1.27 -11.27 -1.18
C SER A 157 -0.21 -10.95 -1.32
N LEU A 158 -0.51 -9.65 -1.44
CA LEU A 158 -1.86 -9.17 -1.66
C LEU A 158 -1.84 -8.03 -2.67
N ALA A 159 -2.85 -8.02 -3.55
CA ALA A 159 -3.16 -6.86 -4.37
C ALA A 159 -4.67 -6.60 -4.34
N PHE A 160 -5.03 -5.36 -4.03
CA PHE A 160 -6.39 -4.87 -4.04
C PHE A 160 -6.48 -3.69 -4.99
N ILE A 161 -7.24 -3.85 -6.07
CA ILE A 161 -7.48 -2.82 -7.07
C ILE A 161 -8.98 -2.61 -7.17
N HIS A 162 -9.39 -1.37 -7.20
CA HIS A 162 -10.77 -0.98 -7.35
C HIS A 162 -10.92 0.21 -8.31
N ASN A 163 -12.15 0.46 -8.73
CA ASN A 163 -12.51 1.55 -9.64
C ASN A 163 -13.39 2.63 -8.99
N PHE A 164 -13.33 2.75 -7.67
CA PHE A 164 -14.03 3.82 -6.96
C PHE A 164 -13.23 5.12 -7.02
N ASP A 165 -13.93 6.23 -7.17
CA ASP A 165 -13.35 7.57 -7.08
C ASP A 165 -13.27 8.00 -5.61
N VAL A 166 -12.23 7.56 -4.95
CA VAL A 166 -11.93 7.83 -3.54
C VAL A 166 -10.47 8.20 -3.37
N THR A 167 -10.11 8.71 -2.22
CA THR A 167 -8.71 8.91 -1.85
C THR A 167 -8.32 7.96 -0.74
N MET A 168 -7.05 7.60 -0.67
CA MET A 168 -6.50 6.79 0.42
C MET A 168 -6.77 7.39 1.80
N LEU A 169 -7.07 8.70 1.89
CA LEU A 169 -7.43 9.37 3.14
C LEU A 169 -8.89 9.14 3.56
N ASN A 170 -9.74 8.70 2.64
CA ASN A 170 -11.18 8.50 2.88
C ASN A 170 -11.59 7.04 2.79
N ASP A 171 -10.70 6.17 2.31
CA ASP A 171 -10.99 4.77 2.08
C ASP A 171 -10.13 3.87 2.98
N ILE A 172 -10.78 3.18 3.90
CA ILE A 172 -10.13 2.25 4.83
C ILE A 172 -10.23 0.79 4.38
N ARG A 173 -10.89 0.48 3.25
CA ARG A 173 -11.14 -0.91 2.81
C ARG A 173 -9.85 -1.71 2.62
N GLN A 174 -8.81 -1.10 2.07
CA GLN A 174 -7.51 -1.76 1.90
C GLN A 174 -6.90 -2.20 3.24
N PHE A 175 -7.06 -1.38 4.29
CA PHE A 175 -6.55 -1.70 5.63
C PHE A 175 -7.38 -2.81 6.25
N ALA A 176 -8.72 -2.70 6.15
CA ALA A 176 -9.65 -3.70 6.61
C ALA A 176 -9.37 -5.08 5.98
N LEU A 177 -9.19 -5.10 4.66
CA LEU A 177 -8.84 -6.32 3.94
C LEU A 177 -7.47 -6.87 4.36
N THR A 178 -6.49 -6.01 4.52
CA THR A 178 -5.15 -6.41 4.99
C THR A 178 -5.22 -7.06 6.35
N GLU A 179 -5.91 -6.43 7.32
CA GLU A 179 -6.06 -7.00 8.66
C GLU A 179 -6.78 -8.35 8.64
N ALA A 180 -7.91 -8.45 7.91
CA ALA A 180 -8.65 -9.70 7.82
C ALA A 180 -7.82 -10.85 7.22
N VAL A 181 -7.01 -10.57 6.21
CA VAL A 181 -6.12 -11.57 5.60
C VAL A 181 -5.01 -12.00 6.57
N LEU A 182 -4.42 -11.05 7.29
CA LEU A 182 -3.36 -11.35 8.25
C LEU A 182 -3.87 -12.12 9.46
N ASP A 183 -5.04 -11.75 9.98
CA ASP A 183 -5.69 -12.46 11.08
C ASP A 183 -5.96 -13.93 10.70
N LEU A 184 -6.42 -14.18 9.47
CA LEU A 184 -6.65 -15.54 8.99
C LEU A 184 -5.34 -16.33 8.86
N VAL A 185 -4.31 -15.74 8.27
CA VAL A 185 -3.01 -16.42 8.09
C VAL A 185 -2.33 -16.68 9.43
N ASP A 186 -2.37 -15.73 10.36
CA ASP A 186 -1.75 -15.88 11.67
C ASP A 186 -2.51 -16.90 12.57
N ALA A 187 -3.79 -17.15 12.29
CA ALA A 187 -4.58 -18.18 12.98
C ALA A 187 -4.30 -19.62 12.49
N GLU A 188 -3.69 -19.77 11.30
CA GLU A 188 -3.36 -21.07 10.71
C GLU A 188 -1.91 -21.52 10.98
N ILE A 189 -1.08 -20.62 11.54
CA ILE A 189 0.30 -20.90 11.94
C ILE A 189 0.38 -21.25 13.43
#